data_3c272789024cc6d39e55ed4477d23359
#
_entry.id   3c272789024cc6d39e55ed4477d23359
#
_cell.length_a   1.000
_cell.length_b   1.000
_cell.length_c   1.000
_cell.angle_alpha   90.00
_cell.angle_beta   90.00
_cell.angle_gamma   90.00
#
_symmetry.space_group_name_H-M   'P 1'
#
loop_
_entity.id
_entity.type
_entity.pdbx_description
1 polymer ?
#
loop_
_entity_poly.entity_id
_entity_poly.type
_entity_poly.pdbx_seq_one_letter_code
_entity_poly.pdbx_strand_id
1 'polypeptide(L)'
;SDKVYVDTITYGEMSIGDSFYVASKEDLSLLRVVKTASVPRYVRVKNGFATLADKVFILNVSFDALTIPVLKASTGKWYKAFFPYDAAGKPLSREAVFSHPDVADYLNRNKKELLKKHTERENPDWYLYGRTQAIRDVFERKYSINSIIKDVSSIRLIDVPAGSGLYSGLYILSRVPYDVL
;
A
#
# COMPACT_ATOMS: atom_id res chain seq x y z
N SER A 1 39.04 21.47 1.74
CA SER A 1 38.67 22.09 0.47
C SER A 1 37.70 21.14 -0.24
N ASP A 2 36.45 21.58 -0.34
CA ASP A 2 35.41 20.83 -1.05
C ASP A 2 35.77 20.83 -2.54
N LYS A 3 35.98 19.64 -3.09
CA LYS A 3 36.22 19.48 -4.52
C LYS A 3 34.83 19.48 -5.21
N VAL A 4 34.59 20.47 -6.05
CA VAL A 4 33.44 20.51 -6.93
C VAL A 4 33.81 19.74 -8.19
N TYR A 5 33.09 18.66 -8.46
CA TYR A 5 33.18 17.92 -9.72
C TYR A 5 32.18 18.49 -10.70
N VAL A 6 32.65 18.93 -11.86
CA VAL A 6 31.77 19.36 -12.96
C VAL A 6 31.85 18.33 -14.06
N ASP A 7 30.71 17.75 -14.42
CA ASP A 7 30.58 16.85 -15.56
C ASP A 7 29.66 17.49 -16.61
N THR A 8 29.92 17.18 -17.89
CA THR A 8 29.07 17.66 -18.99
C THR A 8 28.16 16.55 -19.44
N ILE A 9 26.85 16.79 -19.30
CA ILE A 9 25.81 15.86 -19.72
C ILE A 9 24.99 16.53 -20.82
N THR A 10 24.79 15.85 -21.94
CA THR A 10 23.99 16.40 -23.04
C THR A 10 22.49 16.24 -22.75
N TYR A 11 21.67 17.11 -23.35
CA TYR A 11 20.21 17.04 -23.22
C TYR A 11 19.64 15.65 -23.59
N GLY A 12 20.17 15.04 -24.63
CA GLY A 12 19.76 13.69 -25.06
C GLY A 12 20.09 12.60 -24.04
N GLU A 13 21.18 12.76 -23.28
CA GLU A 13 21.54 11.82 -22.22
C GLU A 13 20.61 11.91 -21.03
N MET A 14 20.05 13.08 -20.74
CA MET A 14 19.10 13.31 -19.66
C MET A 14 17.68 12.84 -19.98
N SER A 15 17.36 12.61 -21.25
CA SER A 15 16.02 12.15 -21.69
C SER A 15 15.95 10.62 -21.70
N ILE A 16 14.97 10.06 -20.96
CA ILE A 16 14.71 8.62 -20.91
C ILE A 16 13.20 8.39 -21.09
N GLY A 17 12.80 7.90 -22.27
CA GLY A 17 11.39 7.88 -22.68
C GLY A 17 10.82 9.30 -22.71
N ASP A 18 9.63 9.48 -22.17
CA ASP A 18 8.95 10.78 -22.08
C ASP A 18 9.34 11.61 -20.85
N SER A 19 10.38 11.22 -20.14
CA SER A 19 10.79 11.86 -18.88
C SER A 19 12.19 12.45 -19.00
N PHE A 20 12.40 13.59 -18.29
CA PHE A 20 13.68 14.28 -18.22
C PHE A 20 14.26 14.14 -16.80
N TYR A 21 15.54 13.76 -16.70
CA TYR A 21 16.23 13.51 -15.45
C TYR A 21 17.53 14.32 -15.35
N VAL A 22 17.71 15.01 -14.25
CA VAL A 22 18.97 15.69 -13.93
C VAL A 22 19.72 14.82 -12.91
N ALA A 23 20.72 14.08 -13.39
CA ALA A 23 21.47 13.12 -12.59
C ALA A 23 22.88 12.91 -13.18
N SER A 24 23.76 12.20 -12.47
CA SER A 24 25.08 11.80 -13.00
C SER A 24 24.94 10.86 -14.18
N LYS A 25 26.01 10.69 -14.98
CA LYS A 25 26.01 9.74 -16.12
C LYS A 25 25.77 8.31 -15.66
N GLU A 26 26.35 7.93 -14.52
CA GLU A 26 26.17 6.61 -13.91
C GLU A 26 24.70 6.39 -13.55
N ASP A 27 24.07 7.36 -12.88
CA ASP A 27 22.66 7.29 -12.49
C ASP A 27 21.74 7.25 -13.70
N LEU A 28 22.04 8.04 -14.76
CA LEU A 28 21.28 8.02 -16.00
C LEU A 28 21.40 6.66 -16.73
N SER A 29 22.57 6.04 -16.70
CA SER A 29 22.77 4.69 -17.23
C SER A 29 21.92 3.67 -16.47
N LEU A 30 21.94 3.72 -15.13
CA LEU A 30 21.12 2.86 -14.29
C LEU A 30 19.62 3.08 -14.53
N LEU A 31 19.19 4.34 -14.59
CA LEU A 31 17.79 4.69 -14.88
C LEU A 31 17.34 4.16 -16.24
N ARG A 32 18.20 4.18 -17.27
CA ARG A 32 17.87 3.56 -18.57
C ARG A 32 17.63 2.06 -18.43
N VAL A 33 18.52 1.34 -17.75
CA VAL A 33 18.33 -0.10 -17.50
C VAL A 33 17.01 -0.37 -16.77
N VAL A 34 16.72 0.35 -15.70
CA VAL A 34 15.47 0.20 -14.94
C VAL A 34 14.23 0.50 -15.80
N LYS A 35 14.27 1.56 -16.61
CA LYS A 35 13.15 1.97 -17.48
C LYS A 35 12.91 1.00 -18.66
N THR A 36 13.95 0.35 -19.15
CA THR A 36 13.85 -0.64 -20.23
C THR A 36 13.60 -2.05 -19.73
N ALA A 37 13.80 -2.29 -18.41
CA ALA A 37 13.49 -3.58 -17.81
C ALA A 37 11.98 -3.85 -17.88
N SER A 38 11.61 -4.95 -18.47
CA SER A 38 10.23 -5.41 -18.50
C SER A 38 9.91 -6.20 -17.22
N VAL A 39 8.87 -5.80 -16.50
CA VAL A 39 8.33 -6.62 -15.43
C VAL A 39 7.68 -7.86 -16.09
N PRO A 40 8.03 -9.08 -15.66
CA PRO A 40 7.41 -10.28 -16.20
C PRO A 40 5.89 -10.21 -16.09
N ARG A 41 5.15 -10.68 -17.11
CA ARG A 41 3.68 -10.62 -17.14
C ARG A 41 2.99 -11.36 -15.98
N TYR A 42 3.69 -12.27 -15.33
CA TYR A 42 3.20 -13.01 -14.17
C TYR A 42 3.41 -12.27 -12.84
N VAL A 43 4.09 -11.12 -12.87
CA VAL A 43 4.33 -10.27 -11.69
C VAL A 43 3.53 -8.98 -11.80
N ARG A 44 2.86 -8.59 -10.73
CA ARG A 44 2.17 -7.30 -10.60
C ARG A 44 2.61 -6.63 -9.31
N VAL A 45 3.11 -5.42 -9.41
CA VAL A 45 3.44 -4.59 -8.24
C VAL A 45 2.32 -3.58 -8.02
N LYS A 46 1.83 -3.50 -6.78
CA LYS A 46 0.71 -2.64 -6.41
C LYS A 46 0.98 -1.93 -5.08
N ASN A 47 0.26 -0.85 -4.85
CA ASN A 47 0.21 -0.18 -3.53
C ASN A 47 -0.75 -0.90 -2.60
N GLY A 48 -0.41 -0.94 -1.31
CA GLY A 48 -1.31 -1.36 -0.26
C GLY A 48 -2.56 -0.48 -0.18
N PHE A 49 -3.55 -0.90 0.56
CA PHE A 49 -4.76 -0.10 0.72
C PHE A 49 -4.51 1.17 1.55
N ALA A 50 -5.37 2.16 1.39
CA ALA A 50 -5.31 3.41 2.12
C ALA A 50 -6.66 3.68 2.80
N THR A 51 -6.66 3.62 4.13
CA THR A 51 -7.88 3.86 4.91
C THR A 51 -8.25 5.34 4.97
N LEU A 52 -7.26 6.22 4.87
CA LEU A 52 -7.29 7.66 5.15
C LEU A 52 -7.69 8.01 6.59
N ALA A 53 -7.76 7.00 7.47
CA ALA A 53 -7.99 7.16 8.91
C ALA A 53 -7.34 5.98 9.68
N ASP A 54 -6.05 5.76 9.48
CA ASP A 54 -5.31 4.61 10.03
C ASP A 54 -5.41 4.52 11.55
N LYS A 55 -5.52 5.64 12.27
CA LYS A 55 -5.72 5.64 13.72
C LYS A 55 -6.98 4.90 14.13
N VAL A 56 -8.07 5.08 13.37
CA VAL A 56 -9.36 4.46 13.66
C VAL A 56 -9.45 3.07 13.09
N PHE A 57 -9.04 2.87 11.85
CA PHE A 57 -9.21 1.59 11.16
C PHE A 57 -8.16 0.53 11.52
N ILE A 58 -6.99 0.92 12.05
CA ILE A 58 -5.87 0.01 12.29
C ILE A 58 -5.32 0.15 13.71
N LEU A 59 -4.83 1.32 14.09
CA LEU A 59 -3.98 1.46 15.27
C LEU A 59 -4.72 1.30 16.59
N ASN A 60 -6.01 1.65 16.66
CA ASN A 60 -6.82 1.67 17.89
C ASN A 60 -7.96 0.64 17.88
N VAL A 61 -7.93 -0.35 16.97
CA VAL A 61 -8.98 -1.38 16.90
C VAL A 61 -8.90 -2.29 18.12
N SER A 62 -9.96 -2.29 18.93
CA SER A 62 -10.05 -3.00 20.20
C SER A 62 -11.02 -4.19 20.21
N PHE A 63 -11.66 -4.48 19.09
CA PHE A 63 -12.62 -5.57 18.89
C PHE A 63 -12.08 -6.58 17.87
N ASP A 64 -12.75 -7.74 17.74
CA ASP A 64 -12.35 -8.81 16.82
C ASP A 64 -13.30 -8.99 15.63
N ALA A 65 -14.57 -8.61 15.79
CA ALA A 65 -15.55 -8.71 14.72
C ALA A 65 -15.15 -7.86 13.50
N LEU A 66 -15.32 -8.42 12.31
CA LEU A 66 -15.01 -7.74 11.04
C LEU A 66 -13.57 -7.22 10.97
N THR A 67 -12.61 -8.00 11.45
CA THR A 67 -11.20 -7.63 11.43
C THR A 67 -10.35 -8.60 10.64
N ILE A 68 -9.24 -8.09 10.11
CA ILE A 68 -8.19 -8.88 9.43
C ILE A 68 -6.82 -8.51 10.00
N PRO A 69 -5.84 -9.41 9.95
CA PRO A 69 -4.44 -9.04 10.14
C PRO A 69 -3.96 -8.15 9.00
N VAL A 70 -3.13 -7.16 9.32
CA VAL A 70 -2.58 -6.23 8.34
C VAL A 70 -1.13 -5.93 8.61
N LEU A 71 -0.31 -6.01 7.57
CA LEU A 71 1.11 -5.68 7.62
C LEU A 71 1.33 -4.21 7.26
N LYS A 72 2.07 -3.49 8.10
CA LYS A 72 2.64 -2.19 7.74
C LYS A 72 3.97 -2.42 7.00
N ALA A 73 3.96 -2.29 5.68
CA ALA A 73 5.13 -2.61 4.85
C ALA A 73 6.37 -1.78 5.20
N SER A 74 6.19 -0.49 5.54
CA SER A 74 7.30 0.40 5.88
C SER A 74 8.09 -0.02 7.13
N THR A 75 7.47 -0.77 8.06
CA THR A 75 8.10 -1.19 9.32
C THR A 75 8.18 -2.69 9.51
N GLY A 76 7.44 -3.49 8.72
CA GLY A 76 7.31 -4.93 8.89
C GLY A 76 6.49 -5.35 10.11
N LYS A 77 5.74 -4.45 10.73
CA LYS A 77 4.91 -4.73 11.91
C LYS A 77 3.51 -5.14 11.51
N TRP A 78 2.97 -6.13 12.22
CA TRP A 78 1.60 -6.59 12.07
C TRP A 78 0.67 -5.86 13.02
N TYR A 79 -0.54 -5.59 12.53
CA TYR A 79 -1.64 -4.96 13.25
C TYR A 79 -2.94 -5.70 12.97
N LYS A 80 -3.99 -5.34 13.67
CA LYS A 80 -5.37 -5.73 13.40
C LYS A 80 -6.10 -4.54 12.79
N ALA A 81 -6.81 -4.77 11.67
CA ALA A 81 -7.58 -3.72 11.00
C ALA A 81 -9.06 -4.08 10.95
N PHE A 82 -9.92 -3.11 11.21
CA PHE A 82 -11.33 -3.21 10.87
C PHE A 82 -11.50 -3.25 9.35
N PHE A 83 -12.20 -4.26 8.84
CA PHE A 83 -12.30 -4.53 7.41
C PHE A 83 -13.75 -4.78 7.00
N PRO A 84 -14.51 -3.74 6.68
CA PRO A 84 -15.94 -3.84 6.35
C PRO A 84 -16.21 -4.25 4.90
N TYR A 85 -15.57 -5.31 4.43
CA TYR A 85 -15.69 -5.79 3.05
C TYR A 85 -15.81 -7.32 3.03
N ASP A 86 -16.52 -7.83 2.03
CA ASP A 86 -16.64 -9.27 1.76
C ASP A 86 -15.42 -9.83 0.99
N ALA A 87 -15.43 -11.13 0.72
CA ALA A 87 -14.37 -11.80 -0.03
C ALA A 87 -14.22 -11.31 -1.49
N ALA A 88 -15.25 -10.70 -2.05
CA ALA A 88 -15.20 -10.08 -3.38
C ALA A 88 -14.69 -8.62 -3.33
N GLY A 89 -14.38 -8.11 -2.14
CA GLY A 89 -13.96 -6.73 -1.92
C GLY A 89 -15.12 -5.73 -2.03
N LYS A 90 -16.35 -6.19 -1.90
CA LYS A 90 -17.53 -5.32 -1.86
C LYS A 90 -17.78 -4.86 -0.43
N PRO A 91 -18.22 -3.61 -0.22
CA PRO A 91 -18.62 -3.13 1.09
C PRO A 91 -19.72 -3.99 1.69
N LEU A 92 -19.61 -4.31 2.97
CA LEU A 92 -20.69 -4.86 3.76
C LEU A 92 -21.79 -3.81 3.96
N SER A 93 -23.05 -4.26 4.04
CA SER A 93 -24.14 -3.33 4.32
C SER A 93 -23.97 -2.69 5.70
N ARG A 94 -24.57 -1.52 5.87
CA ARG A 94 -24.55 -0.83 7.16
C ARG A 94 -25.17 -1.69 8.26
N GLU A 95 -26.27 -2.36 7.96
CA GLU A 95 -26.96 -3.26 8.89
C GLU A 95 -26.03 -4.39 9.34
N ALA A 96 -25.30 -5.00 8.41
CA ALA A 96 -24.36 -6.07 8.72
C ALA A 96 -23.18 -5.56 9.60
N VAL A 97 -22.65 -4.39 9.33
CA VAL A 97 -21.58 -3.79 10.15
C VAL A 97 -22.08 -3.41 11.54
N PHE A 98 -23.22 -2.74 11.62
CA PHE A 98 -23.76 -2.22 12.88
C PHE A 98 -24.55 -3.24 13.71
N SER A 99 -24.73 -4.47 13.21
CA SER A 99 -25.26 -5.59 13.98
C SER A 99 -24.28 -6.08 15.07
N HIS A 100 -23.00 -5.68 15.00
CA HIS A 100 -21.99 -5.94 16.04
C HIS A 100 -21.92 -4.77 16.99
N PRO A 101 -22.38 -4.90 18.27
CA PRO A 101 -22.51 -3.76 19.19
C PRO A 101 -21.19 -3.05 19.48
N ASP A 102 -20.11 -3.80 19.69
CA ASP A 102 -18.76 -3.28 19.95
C ASP A 102 -18.21 -2.49 18.76
N VAL A 103 -18.44 -2.96 17.54
CA VAL A 103 -18.08 -2.25 16.30
C VAL A 103 -18.91 -0.98 16.15
N ALA A 104 -20.23 -1.07 16.35
CA ALA A 104 -21.14 0.06 16.24
C ALA A 104 -20.77 1.18 17.23
N ASP A 105 -20.52 0.84 18.49
CA ASP A 105 -20.11 1.79 19.52
C ASP A 105 -18.76 2.43 19.20
N TYR A 106 -17.80 1.63 18.73
CA TYR A 106 -16.49 2.13 18.35
C TYR A 106 -16.56 3.10 17.16
N LEU A 107 -17.27 2.72 16.09
CA LEU A 107 -17.44 3.55 14.91
C LEU A 107 -18.17 4.87 15.25
N ASN A 108 -19.25 4.79 16.02
CA ASN A 108 -20.02 5.98 16.41
C ASN A 108 -19.18 6.98 17.24
N ARG A 109 -18.36 6.50 18.16
CA ARG A 109 -17.41 7.36 18.91
C ARG A 109 -16.40 8.05 18.01
N ASN A 110 -15.98 7.41 16.93
CA ASN A 110 -14.99 7.92 15.97
C ASN A 110 -15.60 8.60 14.74
N LYS A 111 -16.94 8.71 14.65
CA LYS A 111 -17.64 9.22 13.46
C LYS A 111 -17.14 10.59 13.00
N LYS A 112 -16.90 11.51 13.90
CA LYS A 112 -16.39 12.85 13.57
C LYS A 112 -15.03 12.80 12.86
N GLU A 113 -14.14 11.91 13.30
CA GLU A 113 -12.83 11.72 12.68
C GLU A 113 -12.95 11.07 11.31
N LEU A 114 -13.81 10.06 11.20
CA LEU A 114 -14.05 9.34 9.96
C LEU A 114 -14.69 10.21 8.87
N LEU A 115 -15.55 11.14 9.22
CA LEU A 115 -16.15 12.09 8.28
C LEU A 115 -15.14 13.09 7.71
N LYS A 116 -14.04 13.38 8.40
CA LYS A 116 -13.00 14.30 7.88
C LYS A 116 -12.31 13.82 6.62
N LYS A 117 -12.30 12.52 6.34
CA LYS A 117 -11.71 11.95 5.12
C LYS A 117 -12.57 12.16 3.86
N HIS A 118 -13.82 12.59 4.03
CA HIS A 118 -14.76 12.85 2.95
C HIS A 118 -14.96 14.35 2.76
N THR A 119 -15.10 14.77 1.51
CA THR A 119 -15.41 16.17 1.17
C THR A 119 -16.87 16.53 1.53
N GLU A 120 -17.75 15.55 1.57
CA GLU A 120 -19.14 15.68 1.92
C GLU A 120 -19.36 15.47 3.42
N ARG A 121 -20.05 16.42 4.07
CA ARG A 121 -20.33 16.34 5.52
C ARG A 121 -21.27 15.21 5.93
N GLU A 122 -22.08 14.71 5.00
CA GLU A 122 -23.03 13.62 5.19
C GLU A 122 -22.75 12.51 4.16
N ASN A 123 -21.76 11.68 4.44
CA ASN A 123 -21.48 10.50 3.65
C ASN A 123 -22.09 9.28 4.34
N PRO A 124 -23.05 8.54 3.73
CA PRO A 124 -23.64 7.35 4.32
C PRO A 124 -22.60 6.25 4.56
N ASP A 125 -21.53 6.23 3.76
CA ASP A 125 -20.48 5.21 3.77
C ASP A 125 -19.24 5.64 4.58
N TRP A 126 -19.43 6.54 5.54
CA TRP A 126 -18.35 7.10 6.37
C TRP A 126 -17.50 6.06 7.10
N TYR A 127 -18.02 4.85 7.32
CA TYR A 127 -17.34 3.72 7.96
C TYR A 127 -16.48 2.88 7.00
N LEU A 128 -16.48 3.17 5.70
CA LEU A 128 -15.64 2.51 4.71
C LEU A 128 -14.27 3.19 4.56
N TYR A 129 -13.32 2.53 3.93
CA TYR A 129 -12.01 3.13 3.63
C TYR A 129 -12.13 4.27 2.62
N GLY A 130 -11.23 5.24 2.72
CA GLY A 130 -11.22 6.36 1.78
C GLY A 130 -10.78 6.00 0.37
N ARG A 131 -10.06 4.86 0.21
CA ARG A 131 -9.67 4.33 -1.10
C ARG A 131 -9.83 2.82 -1.12
N THR A 132 -10.41 2.31 -2.20
CA THR A 132 -10.76 0.88 -2.36
C THR A 132 -9.69 0.06 -3.09
N GLN A 133 -8.59 0.68 -3.51
CA GLN A 133 -7.48 -0.05 -4.12
C GLN A 133 -6.97 -1.16 -3.19
N ALA A 134 -6.56 -2.27 -3.75
CA ALA A 134 -6.01 -3.42 -3.03
C ALA A 134 -6.95 -4.18 -2.08
N ILE A 135 -8.20 -3.76 -1.90
CA ILE A 135 -9.16 -4.46 -1.02
C ILE A 135 -9.38 -5.90 -1.50
N ARG A 136 -9.58 -6.12 -2.80
CA ARG A 136 -9.75 -7.46 -3.38
C ARG A 136 -8.53 -8.35 -3.19
N ASP A 137 -7.35 -7.75 -3.23
CA ASP A 137 -6.09 -8.48 -3.12
C ASP A 137 -5.79 -8.91 -1.66
N VAL A 138 -6.64 -8.55 -0.68
CA VAL A 138 -6.56 -9.07 0.70
C VAL A 138 -6.65 -10.60 0.71
N PHE A 139 -7.47 -11.17 -0.14
CA PHE A 139 -7.72 -12.61 -0.20
C PHE A 139 -6.70 -13.38 -1.08
N GLU A 140 -5.70 -12.67 -1.61
CA GLU A 140 -4.59 -13.26 -2.36
C GLU A 140 -3.32 -13.28 -1.52
N ARG A 141 -2.54 -14.38 -1.60
CA ARG A 141 -1.17 -14.40 -1.05
C ARG A 141 -0.31 -13.42 -1.84
N LYS A 142 0.50 -12.65 -1.14
CA LYS A 142 1.36 -11.62 -1.72
C LYS A 142 2.65 -11.45 -0.94
N TYR A 143 3.60 -10.73 -1.52
CA TYR A 143 4.86 -10.41 -0.86
C TYR A 143 4.94 -8.90 -0.67
N SER A 144 5.09 -8.48 0.59
CA SER A 144 5.36 -7.07 0.90
C SER A 144 6.78 -6.72 0.52
N ILE A 145 6.96 -5.53 -0.04
CA ILE A 145 8.28 -4.93 -0.26
C ILE A 145 8.30 -3.53 0.37
N ASN A 146 9.41 -3.16 1.00
CA ASN A 146 9.56 -1.81 1.52
C ASN A 146 9.68 -0.80 0.37
N SER A 147 9.01 0.34 0.52
CA SER A 147 8.96 1.40 -0.52
C SER A 147 10.23 2.24 -0.61
N ILE A 148 11.07 2.20 0.43
CA ILE A 148 12.37 2.89 0.44
C ILE A 148 13.46 1.84 0.44
N ILE A 149 14.22 1.79 -0.63
CA ILE A 149 15.36 0.89 -0.84
C ILE A 149 16.59 1.77 -1.02
N LYS A 150 17.55 1.64 -0.11
CA LYS A 150 18.83 2.37 -0.17
C LYS A 150 19.89 1.58 -0.93
N ASP A 151 19.88 0.27 -0.75
CA ASP A 151 20.80 -0.70 -1.35
C ASP A 151 20.14 -2.08 -1.35
N VAL A 152 20.78 -3.07 -1.96
CA VAL A 152 20.25 -4.44 -2.07
C VAL A 152 20.00 -5.06 -0.69
N SER A 153 20.86 -4.79 0.30
CA SER A 153 20.73 -5.34 1.65
C SER A 153 19.55 -4.76 2.43
N SER A 154 19.05 -3.59 2.02
CA SER A 154 17.90 -2.92 2.62
C SER A 154 16.54 -3.45 2.08
N ILE A 155 16.56 -4.30 1.06
CA ILE A 155 15.33 -4.91 0.52
C ILE A 155 14.78 -5.90 1.54
N ARG A 156 13.53 -5.69 1.94
CA ARG A 156 12.80 -6.60 2.83
C ARG A 156 11.57 -7.13 2.12
N LEU A 157 11.55 -8.43 1.99
CA LEU A 157 10.41 -9.16 1.46
C LEU A 157 9.77 -9.95 2.60
N ILE A 158 8.47 -9.75 2.79
CA ILE A 158 7.69 -10.42 3.82
C ILE A 158 6.53 -11.13 3.16
N ASP A 159 6.38 -12.42 3.42
CA ASP A 159 5.22 -13.18 2.97
C ASP A 159 3.96 -12.70 3.71
N VAL A 160 2.94 -12.37 2.96
CA VAL A 160 1.64 -11.91 3.46
C VAL A 160 0.59 -12.92 2.99
N PRO A 161 0.10 -13.77 3.90
CA PRO A 161 -0.84 -14.83 3.56
C PRO A 161 -2.18 -14.26 3.07
N ALA A 162 -2.93 -15.08 2.33
CA ALA A 162 -4.31 -14.79 1.97
C ALA A 162 -5.15 -14.52 3.24
N GLY A 163 -6.09 -13.59 3.15
CA GLY A 163 -6.87 -13.10 4.30
C GLY A 163 -6.18 -11.98 5.09
N SER A 164 -5.00 -11.53 4.64
CA SER A 164 -4.24 -10.46 5.29
C SER A 164 -4.12 -9.25 4.39
N GLY A 165 -4.23 -8.07 4.97
CA GLY A 165 -4.06 -6.80 4.29
C GLY A 165 -2.62 -6.30 4.32
N LEU A 166 -2.36 -5.24 3.54
CA LEU A 166 -1.09 -4.53 3.54
C LEU A 166 -1.34 -3.04 3.34
N TYR A 167 -0.66 -2.22 4.13
CA TYR A 167 -0.73 -0.76 4.02
C TYR A 167 0.64 -0.12 4.18
N SER A 168 0.74 1.17 3.81
CA SER A 168 1.98 1.98 3.95
C SER A 168 3.18 1.33 3.24
N GLY A 169 2.98 0.87 1.98
CA GLY A 169 4.03 0.33 1.14
C GLY A 169 3.49 -0.43 -0.07
N LEU A 170 4.37 -1.17 -0.71
CA LEU A 170 4.12 -1.90 -1.95
C LEU A 170 3.99 -3.40 -1.67
N TYR A 171 3.33 -4.11 -2.56
CA TYR A 171 3.33 -5.56 -2.60
C TYR A 171 3.41 -6.10 -4.02
N ILE A 172 3.89 -7.33 -4.10
CA ILE A 172 4.03 -8.10 -5.32
C ILE A 172 3.00 -9.22 -5.30
N LEU A 173 2.21 -9.30 -6.37
CA LEU A 173 1.40 -10.47 -6.70
C LEU A 173 2.12 -11.24 -7.79
N SER A 174 2.35 -12.52 -7.56
CA SER A 174 3.00 -13.40 -8.54
C SER A 174 2.20 -14.69 -8.72
N ARG A 175 2.13 -15.16 -9.96
CA ARG A 175 1.55 -16.47 -10.30
C ARG A 175 2.56 -17.61 -10.16
N VAL A 176 3.82 -17.27 -9.92
CA VAL A 176 4.89 -18.25 -9.67
C VAL A 176 5.38 -18.14 -8.23
N PRO A 177 5.94 -19.20 -7.66
CA PRO A 177 6.55 -19.18 -6.35
C PRO A 177 7.63 -18.11 -6.21
N TYR A 178 7.82 -17.60 -5.00
CA TYR A 178 8.75 -16.50 -4.74
C TYR A 178 10.21 -16.86 -5.00
N ASP A 179 10.60 -18.09 -4.76
CA ASP A 179 11.95 -18.63 -5.04
C ASP A 179 12.29 -18.66 -6.53
N VAL A 180 11.33 -18.38 -7.38
CA VAL A 180 11.48 -18.27 -8.85
C VAL A 180 11.51 -16.81 -9.31
N LEU A 181 11.19 -15.85 -8.42
CA LEU A 181 11.21 -14.40 -8.69
C LEU A 181 12.61 -13.81 -8.53
#